data_c8f436182d6208955d67e19ac3454fb5
#
_entry.id   c8f436182d6208955d67e19ac3454fb5
#
_cell.length_a   1.000
_cell.length_b   1.000
_cell.length_c   1.000
_cell.angle_alpha   90.00
_cell.angle_beta   90.00
_cell.angle_gamma   90.00
#
_symmetry.space_group_name_H-M   'P 1'
#
loop_
_entity.id
_entity.type
_entity.pdbx_description
1 polymer ?
#
loop_
_entity_poly.entity_id
_entity_poly.type
_entity_poly.pdbx_seq_one_letter_code
_entity_poly.pdbx_strand_id
1 'polypeptide(L)'
;DVFRNRLNALGIPAKLHYPIEGYPHDVDLIVSDDGYGKNEFVETTRPLVVVTAPGPGSGKLATCLSQLYHEHKHGTAAGYAKFETFPVWNLPLTHPVNIAYEAATADLDDANIIDSFHLEAYNKTTVNYNRDVEAFPVVRALMEKILGESPYQSPTDMGVNMVGFAITDDDACRDASKMEIVRRYFTAVENVRRTGVGDEQVDRLKIIMKKAGIDKNYSPARSAALTREQLTGGPVGAMVMPDGSVVTGKTSTRLGAASSLIMNALKHVSGVDLELEVISDEAIEPISKLKTHFLGSKNPRLHTDETLMALSITSATSETAARVLSGLEQLRGCDAFFSVIISPTDETVLRKLGINVCCEPKFERRGFFHR
;
A
#
# COMPACT_ATOMS: atom_id res chain seq x y z
N ASP A 1 -1.71 -32.37 2.16
CA ASP A 1 -2.07 -33.05 3.44
C ASP A 1 -1.29 -32.53 4.66
N VAL A 2 0.03 -32.34 4.57
CA VAL A 2 0.84 -31.87 5.74
C VAL A 2 0.35 -30.53 6.28
N PHE A 3 0.10 -29.57 5.41
CA PHE A 3 -0.38 -28.24 5.81
C PHE A 3 -1.80 -28.28 6.38
N ARG A 4 -2.70 -29.05 5.75
CA ARG A 4 -4.05 -29.30 6.24
C ARG A 4 -4.04 -29.90 7.64
N ASN A 5 -3.23 -30.95 7.86
CA ASN A 5 -3.11 -31.60 9.16
C ASN A 5 -2.59 -30.65 10.25
N ARG A 6 -1.66 -29.74 9.87
CA ARG A 6 -1.17 -28.71 10.79
C ARG A 6 -2.25 -27.70 11.17
N LEU A 7 -3.07 -27.26 10.21
CA LEU A 7 -4.19 -26.36 10.49
C LEU A 7 -5.23 -27.02 11.37
N ASN A 8 -5.60 -28.26 11.06
CA ASN A 8 -6.56 -29.03 11.86
C ASN A 8 -6.07 -29.26 13.31
N ALA A 9 -4.76 -29.50 13.50
CA ALA A 9 -4.16 -29.61 14.83
C ALA A 9 -4.22 -28.29 15.63
N LEU A 10 -4.34 -27.15 14.96
CA LEU A 10 -4.55 -25.82 15.56
C LEU A 10 -6.05 -25.49 15.77
N GLY A 11 -6.95 -26.43 15.49
CA GLY A 11 -8.39 -26.21 15.56
C GLY A 11 -8.96 -25.36 14.41
N ILE A 12 -8.18 -25.18 13.34
CA ILE A 12 -8.60 -24.45 12.14
C ILE A 12 -9.06 -25.46 11.10
N PRO A 13 -10.38 -25.56 10.81
CA PRO A 13 -10.89 -26.49 9.81
C PRO A 13 -10.36 -26.09 8.42
N ALA A 14 -9.80 -27.04 7.69
CA ALA A 14 -9.28 -26.84 6.36
C ALA A 14 -9.98 -27.75 5.37
N LYS A 15 -10.49 -27.14 4.29
CA LYS A 15 -11.17 -27.81 3.18
C LYS A 15 -10.31 -27.77 1.93
N LEU A 16 -10.38 -28.81 1.12
CA LEU A 16 -9.60 -28.91 -0.14
C LEU A 16 -10.45 -28.48 -1.32
N HIS A 17 -9.85 -27.65 -2.17
CA HIS A 17 -10.34 -27.35 -3.50
C HIS A 17 -9.33 -27.87 -4.52
N TYR A 18 -9.82 -28.36 -5.63
CA TYR A 18 -9.02 -28.98 -6.66
C TYR A 18 -8.97 -28.11 -7.91
N PRO A 19 -7.85 -28.11 -8.66
CA PRO A 19 -7.82 -27.54 -10.00
C PRO A 19 -8.85 -28.24 -10.89
N ILE A 20 -9.62 -27.43 -11.62
CA ILE A 20 -10.61 -27.93 -12.59
C ILE A 20 -10.03 -27.71 -13.97
N GLU A 21 -9.88 -28.77 -14.73
CA GLU A 21 -9.39 -28.72 -16.12
C GLU A 21 -10.37 -27.90 -16.97
N GLY A 22 -9.85 -27.04 -17.86
CA GLY A 22 -10.70 -26.15 -18.68
C GLY A 22 -11.23 -24.90 -17.99
N TYR A 23 -10.92 -24.69 -16.68
CA TYR A 23 -11.27 -23.42 -16.00
C TYR A 23 -10.53 -22.23 -16.64
N PRO A 24 -11.20 -21.09 -16.91
CA PRO A 24 -12.59 -20.75 -16.59
C PRO A 24 -13.59 -20.95 -17.74
N HIS A 25 -13.26 -21.64 -18.82
CA HIS A 25 -14.02 -21.64 -20.06
C HIS A 25 -15.00 -22.82 -20.22
N ASP A 26 -14.69 -23.97 -19.66
CA ASP A 26 -15.57 -25.15 -19.70
C ASP A 26 -16.64 -25.09 -18.59
N VAL A 27 -17.65 -24.25 -18.82
CA VAL A 27 -18.74 -24.01 -17.85
C VAL A 27 -19.48 -25.30 -17.50
N ASP A 28 -19.65 -26.23 -18.44
CA ASP A 28 -20.36 -27.47 -18.20
C ASP A 28 -19.60 -28.39 -17.26
N LEU A 29 -18.28 -28.51 -17.42
CA LEU A 29 -17.42 -29.27 -16.52
C LEU A 29 -17.29 -28.57 -15.16
N ILE A 30 -17.08 -27.27 -15.16
CA ILE A 30 -16.87 -26.49 -13.93
C ILE A 30 -18.08 -26.64 -13.00
N VAL A 31 -19.30 -26.47 -13.53
CA VAL A 31 -20.57 -26.58 -12.78
C VAL A 31 -21.12 -28.00 -12.87
N SER A 32 -20.34 -28.96 -12.43
CA SER A 32 -20.70 -30.37 -12.40
C SER A 32 -20.14 -31.06 -11.15
N ASP A 33 -20.52 -32.32 -10.94
CA ASP A 33 -19.99 -33.15 -9.86
C ASP A 33 -18.48 -33.45 -10.04
N ASP A 34 -17.99 -33.42 -11.28
CA ASP A 34 -16.58 -33.56 -11.62
C ASP A 34 -15.78 -32.25 -11.53
N GLY A 35 -16.44 -31.12 -11.48
CA GLY A 35 -15.89 -29.80 -11.28
C GLY A 35 -16.03 -29.31 -9.83
N TYR A 36 -16.92 -28.36 -9.59
CA TYR A 36 -17.17 -27.83 -8.23
C TYR A 36 -17.62 -28.89 -7.25
N GLY A 37 -18.27 -29.97 -7.70
CA GLY A 37 -18.69 -31.07 -6.85
C GLY A 37 -17.56 -31.84 -6.19
N LYS A 38 -16.33 -31.81 -6.76
CA LYS A 38 -15.13 -32.39 -6.12
C LYS A 38 -14.59 -31.57 -4.97
N ASN A 39 -14.88 -30.28 -4.90
CA ASN A 39 -14.43 -29.41 -3.82
C ASN A 39 -15.15 -29.74 -2.52
N GLU A 40 -14.42 -29.73 -1.43
CA GLU A 40 -15.03 -29.98 -0.11
C GLU A 40 -15.91 -28.79 0.29
N PHE A 41 -17.16 -29.07 0.67
CA PHE A 41 -18.11 -28.07 1.18
C PHE A 41 -17.66 -27.47 2.51
N VAL A 42 -17.78 -26.15 2.63
CA VAL A 42 -17.54 -25.43 3.88
C VAL A 42 -18.87 -25.21 4.58
N GLU A 43 -19.09 -25.92 5.68
CA GLU A 43 -20.26 -25.70 6.51
C GLU A 43 -20.24 -24.31 7.14
N THR A 44 -21.30 -23.54 6.91
CA THR A 44 -21.44 -22.18 7.43
C THR A 44 -22.62 -22.09 8.36
N THR A 45 -22.51 -21.23 9.39
CA THR A 45 -23.54 -21.07 10.43
C THR A 45 -24.16 -19.68 10.46
N ARG A 46 -23.72 -18.80 9.56
CA ARG A 46 -24.14 -17.39 9.49
C ARG A 46 -24.68 -17.04 8.11
N PRO A 47 -25.64 -16.12 8.04
CA PRO A 47 -26.21 -15.72 6.75
C PRO A 47 -25.23 -14.93 5.88
N LEU A 48 -24.22 -14.27 6.47
CA LEU A 48 -23.17 -13.58 5.75
C LEU A 48 -21.82 -14.31 5.94
N VAL A 49 -21.24 -14.74 4.82
CA VAL A 49 -19.94 -15.42 4.77
C VAL A 49 -18.97 -14.54 3.98
N VAL A 50 -17.86 -14.17 4.60
CA VAL A 50 -16.81 -13.35 3.98
C VAL A 50 -15.65 -14.24 3.54
N VAL A 51 -15.35 -14.23 2.24
CA VAL A 51 -14.18 -14.92 1.67
C VAL A 51 -13.08 -13.91 1.43
N THR A 52 -11.94 -14.11 2.08
CA THR A 52 -10.75 -13.28 1.94
C THR A 52 -9.54 -14.11 1.54
N ALA A 53 -8.51 -13.45 0.99
CA ALA A 53 -7.25 -14.10 0.62
C ALA A 53 -6.11 -13.09 0.51
N PRO A 54 -4.84 -13.54 0.49
CA PRO A 54 -3.66 -12.66 0.56
C PRO A 54 -3.50 -11.68 -0.60
N GLY A 55 -4.11 -11.93 -1.76
CA GLY A 55 -3.93 -11.05 -2.92
C GLY A 55 -4.79 -11.39 -4.13
N PRO A 56 -4.62 -10.66 -5.24
CA PRO A 56 -5.23 -10.96 -6.52
C PRO A 56 -4.85 -12.36 -7.02
N GLY A 57 -5.70 -12.98 -7.82
CA GLY A 57 -5.44 -14.30 -8.40
C GLY A 57 -5.42 -15.48 -7.42
N SER A 58 -5.76 -15.27 -6.14
CA SER A 58 -5.72 -16.30 -5.09
C SER A 58 -6.96 -17.22 -5.05
N GLY A 59 -7.83 -17.17 -6.05
CA GLY A 59 -8.96 -18.10 -6.21
C GLY A 59 -10.23 -17.73 -5.42
N LYS A 60 -10.34 -16.52 -4.86
CA LYS A 60 -11.54 -16.08 -4.10
C LYS A 60 -12.85 -16.28 -4.84
N LEU A 61 -12.90 -15.86 -6.10
CA LEU A 61 -14.10 -16.00 -6.94
C LEU A 61 -14.48 -17.47 -7.14
N ALA A 62 -13.51 -18.31 -7.52
CA ALA A 62 -13.74 -19.75 -7.71
C ALA A 62 -14.21 -20.42 -6.41
N THR A 63 -13.67 -20.02 -5.25
CA THR A 63 -14.12 -20.52 -3.94
C THR A 63 -15.55 -20.11 -3.66
N CYS A 64 -15.94 -18.86 -3.92
CA CYS A 64 -17.30 -18.39 -3.72
C CYS A 64 -18.29 -19.12 -4.63
N LEU A 65 -17.97 -19.25 -5.92
CA LEU A 65 -18.85 -19.94 -6.87
C LEU A 65 -18.97 -21.45 -6.57
N SER A 66 -17.88 -22.09 -6.14
CA SER A 66 -17.92 -23.47 -5.68
C SER A 66 -18.80 -23.63 -4.43
N GLN A 67 -18.70 -22.71 -3.46
CA GLN A 67 -19.55 -22.70 -2.29
C GLN A 67 -21.03 -22.51 -2.70
N LEU A 68 -21.28 -21.55 -3.61
CA LEU A 68 -22.63 -21.29 -4.14
C LEU A 68 -23.24 -22.53 -4.81
N TYR A 69 -22.44 -23.29 -5.57
CA TYR A 69 -22.86 -24.55 -6.17
C TYR A 69 -23.30 -25.58 -5.10
N HIS A 70 -22.53 -25.75 -4.06
CA HIS A 70 -22.86 -26.66 -2.96
C HIS A 70 -24.10 -26.22 -2.16
N GLU A 71 -24.20 -24.92 -1.84
CA GLU A 71 -25.38 -24.37 -1.15
C GLU A 71 -26.66 -24.63 -1.96
N HIS A 72 -26.60 -24.35 -3.28
CA HIS A 72 -27.73 -24.62 -4.17
C HIS A 72 -28.10 -26.10 -4.19
N LYS A 73 -27.13 -27.02 -4.27
CA LYS A 73 -27.36 -28.47 -4.19
C LYS A 73 -27.98 -28.92 -2.87
N HIS A 74 -27.67 -28.22 -1.78
CA HIS A 74 -28.30 -28.46 -0.47
C HIS A 74 -29.65 -27.76 -0.29
N GLY A 75 -30.17 -27.09 -1.32
CA GLY A 75 -31.45 -26.39 -1.30
C GLY A 75 -31.41 -25.03 -0.61
N THR A 76 -30.23 -24.48 -0.35
CA THR A 76 -30.07 -23.13 0.22
C THR A 76 -30.05 -22.09 -0.90
N ALA A 77 -30.94 -21.10 -0.82
CA ALA A 77 -30.94 -19.94 -1.73
C ALA A 77 -29.83 -18.98 -1.31
N ALA A 78 -28.60 -19.26 -1.74
CA ALA A 78 -27.43 -18.44 -1.48
C ALA A 78 -27.17 -17.48 -2.63
N GLY A 79 -26.63 -16.29 -2.35
CA GLY A 79 -26.20 -15.28 -3.31
C GLY A 79 -24.70 -15.02 -3.23
N TYR A 80 -24.20 -14.29 -4.19
CA TYR A 80 -22.80 -13.85 -4.25
C TYR A 80 -22.76 -12.33 -4.39
N ALA A 81 -21.85 -11.69 -3.67
CA ALA A 81 -21.52 -10.28 -3.88
C ALA A 81 -20.02 -10.07 -3.76
N LYS A 82 -19.49 -9.15 -4.57
CA LYS A 82 -18.10 -8.76 -4.55
C LYS A 82 -17.96 -7.44 -3.81
N PHE A 83 -17.27 -7.44 -2.67
CA PHE A 83 -16.97 -6.20 -1.96
C PHE A 83 -15.75 -5.52 -2.57
N GLU A 84 -15.92 -4.29 -3.04
CA GLU A 84 -14.87 -3.49 -3.65
C GLU A 84 -14.89 -2.06 -3.13
N THR A 85 -13.71 -1.51 -2.91
CA THR A 85 -13.55 -0.09 -2.57
C THR A 85 -13.12 0.74 -3.77
N PHE A 86 -12.39 0.13 -4.71
CA PHE A 86 -11.85 0.78 -5.91
C PHE A 86 -12.00 -0.15 -7.14
N PRO A 87 -12.13 0.40 -8.37
CA PRO A 87 -12.38 1.83 -8.66
C PRO A 87 -13.69 2.31 -8.05
N VAL A 88 -13.82 3.61 -7.83
CA VAL A 88 -15.06 4.18 -7.29
C VAL A 88 -16.05 4.41 -8.43
N TRP A 89 -17.12 3.66 -8.45
CA TRP A 89 -18.03 3.51 -9.60
C TRP A 89 -18.74 4.78 -10.03
N ASN A 90 -19.13 5.60 -9.07
CA ASN A 90 -19.89 6.83 -9.29
C ASN A 90 -19.03 8.09 -9.48
N LEU A 91 -17.71 7.94 -9.50
CA LEU A 91 -16.79 9.01 -9.87
C LEU A 91 -16.41 8.94 -11.36
N PRO A 92 -16.09 10.05 -12.01
CA PRO A 92 -15.60 10.05 -13.39
C PRO A 92 -14.36 9.17 -13.58
N LEU A 93 -14.22 8.58 -14.75
CA LEU A 93 -13.05 7.77 -15.13
C LEU A 93 -11.72 8.50 -14.92
N THR A 94 -11.72 9.82 -15.14
CA THR A 94 -10.53 10.69 -14.99
C THR A 94 -10.39 11.29 -13.59
N HIS A 95 -11.23 10.88 -12.63
CA HIS A 95 -11.11 11.36 -11.27
C HIS A 95 -9.80 10.86 -10.64
N PRO A 96 -9.02 11.71 -9.94
CA PRO A 96 -7.73 11.32 -9.36
C PRO A 96 -7.79 10.07 -8.47
N VAL A 97 -8.87 9.84 -7.73
CA VAL A 97 -9.10 8.63 -6.93
C VAL A 97 -9.07 7.37 -7.80
N ASN A 98 -9.77 7.38 -8.95
CA ASN A 98 -9.77 6.25 -9.88
C ASN A 98 -8.42 6.09 -10.59
N ILE A 99 -7.76 7.21 -10.94
CA ILE A 99 -6.41 7.18 -11.52
C ILE A 99 -5.38 6.62 -10.51
N ALA A 100 -5.51 6.95 -9.22
CA ALA A 100 -4.65 6.39 -8.18
C ALA A 100 -4.83 4.87 -8.02
N TYR A 101 -6.02 4.34 -8.25
CA TYR A 101 -6.24 2.90 -8.32
C TYR A 101 -5.43 2.25 -9.46
N GLU A 102 -5.44 2.83 -10.67
CA GLU A 102 -4.60 2.33 -11.77
C GLU A 102 -3.09 2.37 -11.42
N ALA A 103 -2.65 3.39 -10.68
CA ALA A 103 -1.27 3.46 -10.21
C ALA A 103 -0.95 2.37 -9.17
N ALA A 104 -1.91 2.05 -8.29
CA ALA A 104 -1.76 1.01 -7.27
C ALA A 104 -1.71 -0.41 -7.85
N THR A 105 -2.31 -0.61 -9.03
CA THR A 105 -2.42 -1.90 -9.74
C THR A 105 -1.63 -1.91 -11.05
N ALA A 106 -0.64 -1.02 -11.18
CA ALA A 106 0.15 -0.88 -12.39
C ALA A 106 0.94 -2.15 -12.78
N ASP A 107 1.26 -3.00 -11.82
CA ASP A 107 1.90 -4.31 -11.98
C ASP A 107 0.93 -5.41 -12.44
N LEU A 108 -0.39 -5.18 -12.31
CA LEU A 108 -1.43 -6.14 -12.70
C LEU A 108 -2.08 -5.82 -14.05
N ASP A 109 -1.64 -4.77 -14.72
CA ASP A 109 -2.24 -4.26 -15.95
C ASP A 109 -3.72 -3.85 -15.84
N ASP A 110 -4.19 -3.52 -14.63
CA ASP A 110 -5.53 -3.01 -14.43
C ASP A 110 -5.67 -1.61 -15.05
N ALA A 111 -6.75 -1.43 -15.78
CA ALA A 111 -7.16 -0.14 -16.34
C ALA A 111 -8.63 0.10 -16.03
N ASN A 112 -8.94 1.32 -15.62
CA ASN A 112 -10.33 1.72 -15.43
C ASN A 112 -10.99 1.93 -16.78
N ILE A 113 -12.17 1.35 -16.94
CA ILE A 113 -13.01 1.47 -18.13
C ILE A 113 -14.46 1.73 -17.73
N ILE A 114 -15.26 2.16 -18.67
CA ILE A 114 -16.71 2.22 -18.49
C ILE A 114 -17.27 0.79 -18.56
N ASP A 115 -18.10 0.43 -17.58
CA ASP A 115 -18.84 -0.84 -17.60
C ASP A 115 -19.89 -0.80 -18.70
N SER A 116 -19.60 -1.45 -19.82
CA SER A 116 -20.45 -1.51 -20.98
C SER A 116 -21.75 -2.30 -20.71
N PHE A 117 -21.70 -3.33 -19.89
CA PHE A 117 -22.86 -4.12 -19.51
C PHE A 117 -23.83 -3.30 -18.64
N HIS A 118 -23.32 -2.49 -17.71
CA HIS A 118 -24.14 -1.63 -16.87
C HIS A 118 -24.78 -0.50 -17.69
N LEU A 119 -24.01 0.07 -18.61
CA LEU A 119 -24.53 1.08 -19.54
C LEU A 119 -25.63 0.52 -20.41
N GLU A 120 -25.47 -0.69 -20.97
CA GLU A 120 -26.48 -1.35 -21.83
C GLU A 120 -27.74 -1.70 -21.03
N ALA A 121 -27.59 -2.27 -19.83
CA ALA A 121 -28.73 -2.71 -19.03
C ALA A 121 -29.54 -1.56 -18.42
N TYR A 122 -28.88 -0.47 -18.00
CA TYR A 122 -29.52 0.58 -17.19
C TYR A 122 -29.39 1.99 -17.74
N ASN A 123 -28.75 2.17 -18.88
CA ASN A 123 -28.38 3.49 -19.43
C ASN A 123 -27.69 4.41 -18.44
N LYS A 124 -26.83 3.83 -17.57
CA LYS A 124 -26.05 4.52 -16.55
C LYS A 124 -24.58 4.24 -16.74
N THR A 125 -23.77 5.31 -16.69
CA THR A 125 -22.33 5.20 -16.75
C THR A 125 -21.77 4.89 -15.37
N THR A 126 -21.00 3.80 -15.29
CA THR A 126 -20.23 3.43 -14.10
C THR A 126 -18.79 3.09 -14.50
N VAL A 127 -17.85 3.29 -13.57
CA VAL A 127 -16.44 2.94 -13.77
C VAL A 127 -16.16 1.59 -13.12
N ASN A 128 -15.54 0.71 -13.87
CA ASN A 128 -15.07 -0.57 -13.36
C ASN A 128 -13.68 -0.84 -13.94
N TYR A 129 -13.00 -1.92 -13.56
CA TYR A 129 -11.72 -2.25 -14.17
C TYR A 129 -11.87 -3.34 -15.25
N ASN A 130 -10.97 -3.31 -16.22
CA ASN A 130 -11.04 -4.13 -17.43
C ASN A 130 -11.24 -5.62 -17.12
N ARG A 131 -10.50 -6.21 -16.17
CA ARG A 131 -10.58 -7.65 -15.88
C ARG A 131 -11.95 -8.08 -15.36
N ASP A 132 -12.67 -7.25 -14.61
CA ASP A 132 -14.03 -7.58 -14.16
C ASP A 132 -15.02 -7.54 -15.33
N VAL A 133 -14.89 -6.53 -16.18
CA VAL A 133 -15.75 -6.41 -17.36
C VAL A 133 -15.52 -7.56 -18.35
N GLU A 134 -14.25 -7.92 -18.58
CA GLU A 134 -13.86 -9.04 -19.44
C GLU A 134 -14.29 -10.41 -18.89
N ALA A 135 -14.20 -10.59 -17.57
CA ALA A 135 -14.58 -11.84 -16.91
C ALA A 135 -16.10 -12.02 -16.75
N PHE A 136 -16.87 -10.94 -16.79
CA PHE A 136 -18.30 -10.97 -16.48
C PHE A 136 -19.11 -11.98 -17.31
N PRO A 137 -18.93 -12.13 -18.64
CA PRO A 137 -19.69 -13.12 -19.42
C PRO A 137 -19.52 -14.55 -18.88
N VAL A 138 -18.30 -14.91 -18.48
CA VAL A 138 -18.02 -16.24 -17.92
C VAL A 138 -18.65 -16.38 -16.52
N VAL A 139 -18.51 -15.37 -15.66
CA VAL A 139 -19.12 -15.38 -14.32
C VAL A 139 -20.64 -15.48 -14.41
N ARG A 140 -21.26 -14.73 -15.33
CA ARG A 140 -22.69 -14.78 -15.60
C ARG A 140 -23.12 -16.18 -16.02
N ALA A 141 -22.43 -16.80 -16.99
CA ALA A 141 -22.73 -18.16 -17.44
C ALA A 141 -22.60 -19.20 -16.31
N LEU A 142 -21.57 -19.08 -15.47
CA LEU A 142 -21.42 -19.96 -14.30
C LEU A 142 -22.57 -19.79 -13.32
N MET A 143 -23.01 -18.56 -13.05
CA MET A 143 -24.14 -18.30 -12.16
C MET A 143 -25.46 -18.79 -12.74
N GLU A 144 -25.71 -18.55 -14.02
CA GLU A 144 -26.89 -19.09 -14.73
C GLU A 144 -26.94 -20.62 -14.64
N LYS A 145 -25.80 -21.29 -14.79
CA LYS A 145 -25.72 -22.73 -14.68
C LYS A 145 -25.94 -23.24 -13.25
N ILE A 146 -25.49 -22.51 -12.23
CA ILE A 146 -25.67 -22.88 -10.80
C ILE A 146 -27.10 -22.60 -10.35
N LEU A 147 -27.63 -21.41 -10.64
CA LEU A 147 -28.88 -20.89 -10.05
C LEU A 147 -30.11 -21.03 -10.97
N GLY A 148 -29.90 -21.35 -12.25
CA GLY A 148 -30.93 -21.34 -13.28
C GLY A 148 -31.07 -20.00 -13.99
N GLU A 149 -30.69 -18.90 -13.34
CA GLU A 149 -30.64 -17.55 -13.89
C GLU A 149 -29.52 -16.74 -13.23
N SER A 150 -29.02 -15.70 -13.89
CA SER A 150 -28.11 -14.76 -13.27
C SER A 150 -28.87 -13.60 -12.65
N PRO A 151 -28.71 -13.31 -11.37
CA PRO A 151 -29.31 -12.14 -10.74
C PRO A 151 -28.67 -10.82 -11.20
N TYR A 152 -27.55 -10.88 -11.93
CA TYR A 152 -26.75 -9.72 -12.31
C TYR A 152 -26.76 -9.50 -13.82
N GLN A 153 -26.90 -8.22 -14.22
CA GLN A 153 -26.80 -7.78 -15.60
C GLN A 153 -25.43 -7.17 -15.94
N SER A 154 -24.62 -6.84 -14.91
CA SER A 154 -23.29 -6.24 -15.07
C SER A 154 -22.36 -6.62 -13.94
N PRO A 155 -21.03 -6.49 -14.12
CA PRO A 155 -20.09 -6.63 -13.01
C PRO A 155 -20.32 -5.60 -11.89
N THR A 156 -20.82 -4.41 -12.22
CA THR A 156 -21.21 -3.39 -11.22
C THR A 156 -22.35 -3.87 -10.33
N ASP A 157 -23.31 -4.63 -10.86
CA ASP A 157 -24.41 -5.19 -10.05
C ASP A 157 -23.93 -6.22 -9.02
N MET A 158 -22.88 -6.98 -9.36
CA MET A 158 -22.33 -7.98 -8.45
C MET A 158 -21.63 -7.35 -7.25
N GLY A 159 -21.22 -6.10 -7.37
CA GLY A 159 -20.33 -5.49 -6.41
C GLY A 159 -21.07 -4.65 -5.37
N VAL A 160 -20.40 -4.44 -4.26
CA VAL A 160 -20.77 -3.49 -3.22
C VAL A 160 -19.66 -2.43 -3.16
N ASN A 161 -19.96 -1.23 -3.68
CA ASN A 161 -19.05 -0.11 -3.72
C ASN A 161 -19.78 1.18 -3.35
N MET A 162 -19.63 1.60 -2.09
CA MET A 162 -20.34 2.78 -1.54
C MET A 162 -19.41 3.94 -1.24
N VAL A 163 -18.10 3.80 -1.51
CA VAL A 163 -17.07 4.77 -1.12
C VAL A 163 -17.33 6.16 -1.70
N GLY A 164 -17.75 6.24 -2.97
CA GLY A 164 -18.01 7.52 -3.62
C GLY A 164 -19.16 8.33 -3.01
N PHE A 165 -20.06 7.69 -2.29
CA PHE A 165 -21.13 8.38 -1.55
C PHE A 165 -20.69 8.85 -0.15
N ALA A 166 -19.54 8.41 0.33
CA ALA A 166 -18.98 8.78 1.63
C ALA A 166 -17.96 9.94 1.53
N ILE A 167 -17.63 10.41 0.33
CA ILE A 167 -16.70 11.52 0.14
C ILE A 167 -17.38 12.82 0.58
N THR A 168 -16.82 13.46 1.60
CA THR A 168 -17.29 14.75 2.14
C THR A 168 -16.37 15.91 1.77
N ASP A 169 -15.11 15.63 1.43
CA ASP A 169 -14.11 16.58 0.96
C ASP A 169 -13.41 16.01 -0.29
N ASP A 170 -13.90 16.42 -1.45
CA ASP A 170 -13.38 15.92 -2.74
C ASP A 170 -11.99 16.46 -3.06
N ASP A 171 -11.67 17.70 -2.66
CA ASP A 171 -10.36 18.29 -2.90
C ASP A 171 -9.27 17.56 -2.09
N ALA A 172 -9.52 17.25 -0.84
CA ALA A 172 -8.63 16.44 -0.02
C ALA A 172 -8.42 15.03 -0.64
N CYS A 173 -9.48 14.40 -1.14
CA CYS A 173 -9.39 13.10 -1.83
C CYS A 173 -8.55 13.20 -3.11
N ARG A 174 -8.70 14.27 -3.89
CA ARG A 174 -7.93 14.53 -5.12
C ARG A 174 -6.45 14.69 -4.83
N ASP A 175 -6.11 15.51 -3.82
CA ASP A 175 -4.72 15.78 -3.47
C ASP A 175 -4.03 14.55 -2.88
N ALA A 176 -4.68 13.83 -1.98
CA ALA A 176 -4.18 12.56 -1.46
C ALA A 176 -3.95 11.53 -2.57
N SER A 177 -4.85 11.46 -3.56
CA SER A 177 -4.73 10.55 -4.70
C SER A 177 -3.56 10.90 -5.61
N LYS A 178 -3.35 12.18 -5.89
CA LYS A 178 -2.19 12.65 -6.66
C LYS A 178 -0.88 12.35 -5.94
N MET A 179 -0.83 12.56 -4.63
CA MET A 179 0.33 12.18 -3.81
C MET A 179 0.59 10.68 -3.83
N GLU A 180 -0.46 9.84 -3.78
CA GLU A 180 -0.30 8.38 -3.90
C GLU A 180 0.28 7.97 -5.26
N ILE A 181 -0.16 8.58 -6.36
CA ILE A 181 0.40 8.32 -7.69
C ILE A 181 1.91 8.65 -7.71
N VAL A 182 2.32 9.77 -7.12
CA VAL A 182 3.74 10.16 -7.02
C VAL A 182 4.52 9.17 -6.17
N ARG A 183 3.96 8.72 -5.03
CA ARG A 183 4.60 7.69 -4.19
C ARG A 183 4.82 6.39 -4.94
N ARG A 184 3.81 5.91 -5.68
CA ARG A 184 3.94 4.70 -6.52
C ARG A 184 5.03 4.84 -7.57
N TYR A 185 5.09 5.99 -8.23
CA TYR A 185 6.15 6.26 -9.19
C TYR A 185 7.55 6.17 -8.55
N PHE A 186 7.79 6.86 -7.43
CA PHE A 186 9.12 6.82 -6.80
C PHE A 186 9.46 5.44 -6.23
N THR A 187 8.49 4.72 -5.70
CA THR A 187 8.68 3.32 -5.25
C THR A 187 9.09 2.41 -6.41
N ALA A 188 8.44 2.55 -7.57
CA ALA A 188 8.79 1.75 -8.75
C ALA A 188 10.19 2.11 -9.29
N VAL A 189 10.52 3.40 -9.40
CA VAL A 189 11.84 3.84 -9.86
C VAL A 189 12.95 3.41 -8.88
N GLU A 190 12.69 3.49 -7.59
CA GLU A 190 13.61 2.98 -6.57
C GLU A 190 13.81 1.47 -6.70
N ASN A 191 12.73 0.70 -6.91
CA ASN A 191 12.82 -0.74 -7.14
C ASN A 191 13.68 -1.07 -8.36
N VAL A 192 13.45 -0.39 -9.50
CA VAL A 192 14.31 -0.55 -10.69
C VAL A 192 15.76 -0.23 -10.36
N ARG A 193 16.03 0.82 -9.58
CA ARG A 193 17.38 1.19 -9.20
C ARG A 193 18.07 0.15 -8.31
N ARG A 194 17.31 -0.54 -7.45
CA ARG A 194 17.80 -1.59 -6.56
C ARG A 194 17.98 -2.94 -7.26
N THR A 195 17.04 -3.31 -8.13
CA THR A 195 16.92 -4.67 -8.69
C THR A 195 17.30 -4.77 -10.16
N GLY A 196 17.20 -3.67 -10.91
CA GLY A 196 17.36 -3.65 -12.37
C GLY A 196 16.12 -4.15 -13.12
N VAL A 197 14.97 -4.35 -12.46
CA VAL A 197 13.74 -4.88 -13.06
C VAL A 197 12.56 -3.98 -12.74
N GLY A 198 11.62 -3.82 -13.71
CA GLY A 198 10.37 -3.09 -13.53
C GLY A 198 10.23 -1.81 -14.34
N ASP A 199 11.03 -1.63 -15.41
CA ASP A 199 10.97 -0.43 -16.27
C ASP A 199 9.58 -0.23 -16.88
N GLU A 200 8.89 -1.30 -17.27
CA GLU A 200 7.53 -1.25 -17.83
C GLU A 200 6.54 -0.62 -16.83
N GLN A 201 6.62 -1.00 -15.56
CA GLN A 201 5.80 -0.40 -14.51
C GLN A 201 6.09 1.10 -14.35
N VAL A 202 7.37 1.49 -14.41
CA VAL A 202 7.78 2.90 -14.35
C VAL A 202 7.19 3.68 -15.51
N ASP A 203 7.27 3.16 -16.74
CA ASP A 203 6.75 3.82 -17.92
C ASP A 203 5.22 3.96 -17.86
N ARG A 204 4.53 2.94 -17.39
CA ARG A 204 3.10 3.01 -17.15
C ARG A 204 2.74 4.08 -16.11
N LEU A 205 3.46 4.16 -15.01
CA LEU A 205 3.24 5.17 -13.97
C LEU A 205 3.51 6.60 -14.49
N LYS A 206 4.45 6.81 -15.41
CA LYS A 206 4.63 8.11 -16.09
C LYS A 206 3.38 8.51 -16.91
N ILE A 207 2.77 7.54 -17.61
CA ILE A 207 1.54 7.78 -18.36
C ILE A 207 0.40 8.15 -17.40
N ILE A 208 0.27 7.41 -16.29
CA ILE A 208 -0.74 7.65 -15.25
C ILE A 208 -0.55 9.02 -14.60
N MET A 209 0.68 9.43 -14.29
CA MET A 209 0.98 10.77 -13.78
C MET A 209 0.54 11.87 -14.76
N LYS A 210 0.82 11.69 -16.06
CA LYS A 210 0.36 12.61 -17.11
C LYS A 210 -1.17 12.66 -17.18
N LYS A 211 -1.85 11.52 -17.08
CA LYS A 211 -3.32 11.42 -17.02
C LYS A 211 -3.89 12.17 -15.82
N ALA A 212 -3.20 12.12 -14.67
CA ALA A 212 -3.58 12.85 -13.46
C ALA A 212 -3.21 14.35 -13.47
N GLY A 213 -2.51 14.84 -14.52
CA GLY A 213 -2.08 16.23 -14.63
C GLY A 213 -0.98 16.62 -13.65
N ILE A 214 -0.14 15.67 -13.24
CA ILE A 214 0.95 15.88 -12.27
C ILE A 214 2.30 15.39 -12.84
N ASP A 215 3.38 15.87 -12.24
CA ASP A 215 4.72 15.38 -12.47
C ASP A 215 5.43 15.00 -11.15
N LYS A 216 6.69 14.59 -11.26
CA LYS A 216 7.52 14.21 -10.12
C LYS A 216 7.76 15.34 -9.10
N ASN A 217 7.49 16.60 -9.46
CA ASN A 217 7.68 17.77 -8.59
C ASN A 217 6.40 18.08 -7.77
N TYR A 218 5.34 17.32 -7.93
CA TYR A 218 4.09 17.54 -7.20
C TYR A 218 4.29 17.49 -5.67
N SER A 219 5.26 16.72 -5.18
CA SER A 219 5.57 16.63 -3.75
C SER A 219 6.39 17.83 -3.26
N PRO A 220 5.88 18.65 -2.30
CA PRO A 220 6.64 19.74 -1.69
C PRO A 220 7.89 19.25 -0.95
N ALA A 221 7.80 18.08 -0.30
CA ALA A 221 8.93 17.47 0.40
C ALA A 221 10.09 17.17 -0.55
N ARG A 222 9.81 16.71 -1.80
CA ARG A 222 10.85 16.48 -2.80
C ARG A 222 11.61 17.75 -3.14
N SER A 223 10.90 18.80 -3.44
CA SER A 223 11.51 20.10 -3.81
C SER A 223 12.37 20.64 -2.67
N ALA A 224 11.89 20.57 -1.43
CA ALA A 224 12.62 21.02 -0.24
C ALA A 224 13.88 20.17 0.01
N ALA A 225 13.79 18.83 -0.11
CA ALA A 225 14.93 17.93 0.08
C ALA A 225 16.03 18.21 -0.95
N LEU A 226 15.69 18.34 -2.22
CA LEU A 226 16.66 18.57 -3.29
C LEU A 226 17.29 19.98 -3.21
N THR A 227 16.53 21.01 -2.91
CA THR A 227 17.04 22.36 -2.70
C THR A 227 18.04 22.38 -1.53
N ARG A 228 17.68 21.75 -0.42
CA ARG A 228 18.56 21.68 0.77
C ARG A 228 19.81 20.85 0.50
N GLU A 229 19.72 19.76 -0.25
CA GLU A 229 20.86 18.94 -0.66
C GLU A 229 21.86 19.77 -1.48
N GLN A 230 21.40 20.59 -2.44
CA GLN A 230 22.24 21.47 -3.24
C GLN A 230 23.01 22.48 -2.36
N LEU A 231 22.36 23.00 -1.32
CA LEU A 231 22.98 23.96 -0.39
C LEU A 231 23.98 23.33 0.56
N THR A 232 23.74 22.07 0.97
CA THR A 232 24.54 21.42 2.03
C THR A 232 25.56 20.42 1.50
N GLY A 233 25.42 19.99 0.26
CA GLY A 233 26.32 19.04 -0.41
C GLY A 233 26.20 17.58 0.07
N GLY A 234 25.28 17.26 1.00
CA GLY A 234 25.06 15.92 1.54
C GLY A 234 23.61 15.49 1.53
N PRO A 235 23.31 14.21 1.84
CA PRO A 235 21.96 13.69 1.86
C PRO A 235 21.02 14.46 2.79
N VAL A 236 19.80 14.70 2.32
CA VAL A 236 18.74 15.43 3.04
C VAL A 236 17.43 14.65 2.95
N GLY A 237 16.68 14.63 4.05
CA GLY A 237 15.27 14.30 4.07
C GLY A 237 14.42 15.55 4.29
N ALA A 238 13.21 15.57 3.76
CA ALA A 238 12.18 16.56 4.04
C ALA A 238 10.85 15.87 4.32
N MET A 239 10.00 16.47 5.14
CA MET A 239 8.69 15.93 5.51
C MET A 239 7.65 17.04 5.49
N VAL A 240 6.50 16.76 4.89
CA VAL A 240 5.31 17.62 5.00
C VAL A 240 4.65 17.32 6.34
N MET A 241 4.51 18.35 7.15
CA MET A 241 3.97 18.26 8.51
C MET A 241 2.44 18.36 8.50
N PRO A 242 1.73 17.97 9.58
CA PRO A 242 0.27 18.06 9.65
C PRO A 242 -0.29 19.47 9.46
N ASP A 243 0.49 20.52 9.79
CA ASP A 243 0.13 21.92 9.58
C ASP A 243 0.42 22.44 8.16
N GLY A 244 0.89 21.56 7.25
CA GLY A 244 1.26 21.89 5.88
C GLY A 244 2.65 22.48 5.71
N SER A 245 3.38 22.77 6.78
CA SER A 245 4.77 23.22 6.71
C SER A 245 5.72 22.08 6.26
N VAL A 246 6.92 22.43 5.84
CA VAL A 246 7.92 21.45 5.43
C VAL A 246 9.15 21.55 6.32
N VAL A 247 9.43 20.46 7.02
CA VAL A 247 10.63 20.32 7.85
C VAL A 247 11.70 19.54 7.10
N THR A 248 12.97 19.92 7.26
CA THR A 248 14.11 19.22 6.62
C THR A 248 15.09 18.71 7.66
N GLY A 249 15.77 17.60 7.34
CA GLY A 249 16.88 17.06 8.12
C GLY A 249 18.04 16.68 7.20
N LYS A 250 19.23 17.23 7.48
CA LYS A 250 20.46 16.91 6.72
C LYS A 250 21.32 15.92 7.48
N THR A 251 22.10 15.14 6.77
CA THR A 251 23.16 14.32 7.35
C THR A 251 24.15 15.21 8.14
N SER A 252 24.47 14.81 9.35
CA SER A 252 25.44 15.44 10.23
C SER A 252 26.58 14.47 10.59
N THR A 253 27.48 14.87 11.46
CA THR A 253 28.51 13.98 11.99
C THR A 253 27.97 12.88 12.90
N ARG A 254 26.83 13.11 13.54
CA ARG A 254 26.20 12.22 14.54
C ARG A 254 24.98 11.46 14.01
N LEU A 255 24.20 12.08 13.14
CA LEU A 255 22.92 11.56 12.66
C LEU A 255 22.89 11.43 11.14
N GLY A 256 22.30 10.35 10.62
CA GLY A 256 21.93 10.24 9.21
C GLY A 256 20.80 11.20 8.83
N ALA A 257 20.53 11.36 7.52
CA ALA A 257 19.47 12.24 7.04
C ALA A 257 18.07 11.87 7.59
N ALA A 258 17.78 10.57 7.68
CA ALA A 258 16.52 10.07 8.23
C ALA A 258 16.39 10.40 9.74
N SER A 259 17.45 10.13 10.50
CA SER A 259 17.52 10.45 11.94
C SER A 259 17.38 11.95 12.21
N SER A 260 18.08 12.77 11.42
CA SER A 260 17.99 14.23 11.55
C SER A 260 16.59 14.74 11.19
N LEU A 261 15.95 14.15 10.15
CA LEU A 261 14.59 14.50 9.76
C LEU A 261 13.60 14.17 10.85
N ILE A 262 13.63 12.95 11.40
CA ILE A 262 12.68 12.54 12.44
C ILE A 262 12.82 13.42 13.70
N MET A 263 14.05 13.75 14.09
CA MET A 263 14.28 14.64 15.24
C MET A 263 13.73 16.04 15.01
N ASN A 264 13.96 16.62 13.83
CA ASN A 264 13.44 17.94 13.51
C ASN A 264 11.89 17.93 13.37
N ALA A 265 11.31 16.89 12.80
CA ALA A 265 9.86 16.71 12.72
C ALA A 265 9.23 16.59 14.12
N LEU A 266 9.84 15.80 15.01
CA LEU A 266 9.37 15.68 16.41
C LEU A 266 9.49 17.00 17.19
N LYS A 267 10.58 17.72 17.03
CA LYS A 267 10.74 19.06 17.64
C LYS A 267 9.65 20.01 17.15
N HIS A 268 9.38 20.00 15.83
CA HIS A 268 8.37 20.85 15.22
C HIS A 268 6.97 20.61 15.83
N VAL A 269 6.49 19.34 15.82
CA VAL A 269 5.15 19.02 16.37
C VAL A 269 5.06 19.24 17.88
N SER A 270 6.19 19.22 18.57
CA SER A 270 6.27 19.46 20.03
C SER A 270 6.48 20.93 20.39
N GLY A 271 6.58 21.83 19.40
CA GLY A 271 6.85 23.25 19.64
C GLY A 271 8.21 23.51 20.31
N VAL A 272 9.21 22.71 19.97
CA VAL A 272 10.58 22.84 20.47
C VAL A 272 11.48 23.43 19.38
N ASP A 273 12.35 24.35 19.76
CA ASP A 273 13.29 24.99 18.85
C ASP A 273 14.14 23.94 18.11
N LEU A 274 14.24 24.08 16.79
CA LEU A 274 14.99 23.14 15.93
C LEU A 274 16.48 23.13 16.23
N GLU A 275 17.05 24.24 16.74
CA GLU A 275 18.47 24.33 17.10
C GLU A 275 18.78 23.75 18.50
N LEU A 276 17.76 23.45 19.30
CA LEU A 276 17.98 22.87 20.62
C LEU A 276 18.45 21.41 20.49
N GLU A 277 19.57 21.07 21.13
CA GLU A 277 20.00 19.68 21.27
C GLU A 277 19.15 18.98 22.34
N VAL A 278 18.31 18.02 21.89
CA VAL A 278 17.37 17.28 22.77
C VAL A 278 17.96 15.99 23.29
N ILE A 279 18.81 15.35 22.48
CA ILE A 279 19.49 14.10 22.87
C ILE A 279 20.87 14.46 23.39
N SER A 280 21.19 14.00 24.60
CA SER A 280 22.48 14.29 25.20
C SER A 280 23.63 13.46 24.58
N ASP A 281 24.84 14.00 24.66
CA ASP A 281 26.04 13.31 24.18
C ASP A 281 26.26 12.00 24.93
N GLU A 282 25.98 11.96 26.24
CA GLU A 282 26.05 10.78 27.08
C GLU A 282 25.14 9.63 26.59
N ALA A 283 24.07 9.94 25.85
CA ALA A 283 23.22 8.94 25.23
C ALA A 283 23.69 8.52 23.82
N ILE A 284 24.30 9.44 23.06
CA ILE A 284 24.76 9.17 21.67
C ILE A 284 26.08 8.41 21.65
N GLU A 285 27.09 8.86 22.44
CA GLU A 285 28.45 8.32 22.37
C GLU A 285 28.54 6.82 22.68
N PRO A 286 27.88 6.27 23.72
CA PRO A 286 27.91 4.83 23.97
C PRO A 286 27.36 3.99 22.84
N ILE A 287 26.29 4.45 22.19
CA ILE A 287 25.67 3.76 21.06
C ILE A 287 26.63 3.76 19.87
N SER A 288 27.21 4.93 19.53
CA SER A 288 28.16 5.05 18.44
C SER A 288 29.42 4.19 18.67
N LYS A 289 29.94 4.16 19.93
CA LYS A 289 31.07 3.35 20.31
C LYS A 289 30.78 1.85 20.25
N LEU A 290 29.61 1.41 20.74
CA LEU A 290 29.15 0.03 20.62
C LEU A 290 29.12 -0.39 19.15
N LYS A 291 28.49 0.43 18.33
CA LYS A 291 28.30 0.19 16.88
C LYS A 291 29.66 0.08 16.14
N THR A 292 30.58 0.98 16.38
CA THR A 292 31.81 1.05 15.63
C THR A 292 32.92 0.12 16.18
N HIS A 293 33.10 0.05 17.51
CA HIS A 293 34.19 -0.72 18.11
C HIS A 293 33.83 -2.20 18.28
N PHE A 294 32.60 -2.51 18.67
CA PHE A 294 32.23 -3.88 19.03
C PHE A 294 31.45 -4.59 17.93
N LEU A 295 30.55 -3.88 17.18
CA LEU A 295 29.72 -4.47 16.14
C LEU A 295 30.31 -4.31 14.73
N GLY A 296 31.49 -3.65 14.60
CA GLY A 296 32.25 -3.57 13.35
C GLY A 296 31.65 -2.66 12.28
N SER A 297 30.69 -1.80 12.63
CA SER A 297 30.15 -0.80 11.69
C SER A 297 31.20 0.26 11.38
N LYS A 298 31.34 0.62 10.11
CA LYS A 298 32.21 1.75 9.69
C LYS A 298 31.49 3.11 9.79
N ASN A 299 30.16 3.10 10.00
CA ASN A 299 29.35 4.30 10.07
C ASN A 299 29.08 4.67 11.55
N PRO A 300 29.67 5.77 12.08
CA PRO A 300 29.42 6.20 13.46
C PRO A 300 28.07 6.90 13.64
N ARG A 301 27.41 7.33 12.55
CA ARG A 301 26.13 8.04 12.61
C ARG A 301 25.02 7.11 13.07
N LEU A 302 24.15 7.60 13.93
CA LEU A 302 22.99 6.86 14.38
C LEU A 302 21.95 6.74 13.25
N HIS A 303 21.39 5.54 13.11
CA HIS A 303 20.18 5.27 12.35
C HIS A 303 18.94 5.73 13.14
N THR A 304 17.79 5.71 12.50
CA THR A 304 16.54 6.22 13.08
C THR A 304 16.13 5.46 14.35
N ASP A 305 16.28 4.15 14.39
CA ASP A 305 16.02 3.32 15.57
C ASP A 305 16.98 3.65 16.74
N GLU A 306 18.27 3.74 16.45
CA GLU A 306 19.29 4.11 17.43
C GLU A 306 19.03 5.52 18.00
N THR A 307 18.60 6.46 17.15
CA THR A 307 18.26 7.83 17.53
C THR A 307 17.02 7.86 18.42
N LEU A 308 15.99 7.09 18.12
CA LEU A 308 14.78 6.99 18.94
C LEU A 308 15.06 6.31 20.29
N MET A 309 15.96 5.32 20.33
CA MET A 309 16.44 4.73 21.59
C MET A 309 17.18 5.77 22.44
N ALA A 310 18.09 6.55 21.84
CA ALA A 310 18.80 7.61 22.55
C ALA A 310 17.85 8.68 23.09
N LEU A 311 16.84 9.08 22.30
CA LEU A 311 15.78 10.00 22.72
C LEU A 311 14.97 9.41 23.89
N SER A 312 14.63 8.12 23.82
CA SER A 312 13.88 7.44 24.89
C SER A 312 14.70 7.37 26.19
N ILE A 313 16.00 7.10 26.11
CA ILE A 313 16.90 7.13 27.28
C ILE A 313 16.93 8.54 27.87
N THR A 314 17.14 9.57 27.04
CA THR A 314 17.20 10.97 27.49
C THR A 314 15.87 11.42 28.10
N SER A 315 14.73 10.93 27.62
CA SER A 315 13.41 11.27 28.10
C SER A 315 13.16 10.88 29.58
N ALA A 316 13.91 9.93 30.11
CA ALA A 316 13.83 9.51 31.50
C ALA A 316 14.29 10.62 32.48
N THR A 317 15.10 11.58 32.03
CA THR A 317 15.67 12.66 32.87
C THR A 317 15.42 14.06 32.31
N SER A 318 14.85 14.18 31.12
CA SER A 318 14.58 15.47 30.44
C SER A 318 13.12 15.59 30.05
N GLU A 319 12.39 16.53 30.64
CA GLU A 319 11.00 16.83 30.28
C GLU A 319 10.86 17.26 28.81
N THR A 320 11.85 17.99 28.28
CA THR A 320 11.85 18.37 26.87
C THR A 320 11.97 17.15 25.96
N ALA A 321 12.87 16.21 26.28
CA ALA A 321 13.00 14.98 25.51
C ALA A 321 11.73 14.10 25.60
N ALA A 322 11.11 14.03 26.78
CA ALA A 322 9.84 13.33 26.97
C ALA A 322 8.70 13.94 26.12
N ARG A 323 8.60 15.27 26.08
CA ARG A 323 7.65 15.99 25.23
C ARG A 323 7.92 15.74 23.74
N VAL A 324 9.16 15.80 23.31
CA VAL A 324 9.55 15.51 21.92
C VAL A 324 9.21 14.07 21.54
N LEU A 325 9.50 13.09 22.41
CA LEU A 325 9.19 11.68 22.17
C LEU A 325 7.66 11.45 22.05
N SER A 326 6.85 12.14 22.85
CA SER A 326 5.38 12.02 22.79
C SER A 326 4.77 12.50 21.46
N GLY A 327 5.51 13.24 20.64
CA GLY A 327 5.09 13.69 19.31
C GLY A 327 5.05 12.63 18.23
N LEU A 328 5.53 11.40 18.49
CA LEU A 328 5.65 10.34 17.47
C LEU A 328 4.34 10.02 16.75
N GLU A 329 3.22 9.95 17.46
CA GLU A 329 1.92 9.62 16.87
C GLU A 329 1.44 10.68 15.86
N GLN A 330 1.87 11.93 16.01
CA GLN A 330 1.49 13.04 15.13
C GLN A 330 2.17 12.95 13.76
N LEU A 331 3.22 12.13 13.62
CA LEU A 331 3.91 11.94 12.36
C LEU A 331 3.27 10.87 11.46
N ARG A 332 2.26 10.16 11.96
CA ARG A 332 1.54 9.15 11.18
C ARG A 332 0.83 9.79 9.99
N GLY A 333 1.05 9.24 8.81
CA GLY A 333 0.46 9.74 7.55
C GLY A 333 1.25 10.87 6.89
N CYS A 334 2.28 11.43 7.55
CA CYS A 334 3.15 12.42 6.94
C CYS A 334 3.91 11.86 5.73
N ASP A 335 4.15 12.71 4.73
CA ASP A 335 4.91 12.37 3.52
C ASP A 335 6.36 12.85 3.67
N ALA A 336 7.28 11.90 3.68
CA ALA A 336 8.72 12.14 3.72
C ALA A 336 9.37 11.82 2.38
N PHE A 337 10.31 12.66 1.95
CA PHE A 337 11.09 12.47 0.76
C PHE A 337 12.59 12.62 1.05
N PHE A 338 13.40 11.69 0.55
CA PHE A 338 14.84 11.71 0.72
C PHE A 338 15.56 11.95 -0.60
N SER A 339 16.60 12.75 -0.57
CA SER A 339 17.40 13.06 -1.76
C SER A 339 18.28 11.90 -2.25
N VAL A 340 18.35 10.82 -1.48
CA VAL A 340 19.04 9.56 -1.82
C VAL A 340 18.24 8.38 -1.25
N ILE A 341 18.49 7.18 -1.78
CA ILE A 341 17.97 5.94 -1.22
C ILE A 341 18.55 5.76 0.19
N ILE A 342 17.68 5.68 1.18
CA ILE A 342 18.06 5.49 2.59
C ILE A 342 18.33 4.02 2.92
N SER A 343 18.87 3.77 4.12
CA SER A 343 19.13 2.41 4.57
C SER A 343 17.81 1.64 4.79
N PRO A 344 17.80 0.30 4.60
CA PRO A 344 16.62 -0.52 4.89
C PRO A 344 16.14 -0.41 6.35
N THR A 345 17.06 -0.19 7.29
CA THR A 345 16.75 0.03 8.71
C THR A 345 15.96 1.31 8.89
N ASP A 346 16.45 2.43 8.35
CA ASP A 346 15.77 3.73 8.43
C ASP A 346 14.40 3.68 7.78
N GLU A 347 14.32 3.10 6.57
CA GLU A 347 13.05 2.95 5.85
C GLU A 347 12.04 2.13 6.66
N THR A 348 12.47 1.00 7.21
CA THR A 348 11.61 0.12 8.02
C THR A 348 11.05 0.83 9.23
N VAL A 349 11.87 1.59 9.95
CA VAL A 349 11.45 2.33 11.14
C VAL A 349 10.44 3.42 10.78
N LEU A 350 10.75 4.25 9.78
CA LEU A 350 9.84 5.31 9.35
C LEU A 350 8.48 4.76 8.89
N ARG A 351 8.46 3.66 8.12
CA ARG A 351 7.21 3.00 7.71
C ARG A 351 6.43 2.39 8.88
N LYS A 352 7.11 1.83 9.90
CA LYS A 352 6.47 1.36 11.13
C LYS A 352 5.82 2.47 11.94
N LEU A 353 6.39 3.69 11.89
CA LEU A 353 5.78 4.88 12.47
C LEU A 353 4.59 5.42 11.64
N GLY A 354 4.29 4.79 10.50
CA GLY A 354 3.20 5.19 9.62
C GLY A 354 3.55 6.38 8.71
N ILE A 355 4.84 6.70 8.57
CA ILE A 355 5.32 7.74 7.66
C ILE A 355 5.44 7.16 6.24
N ASN A 356 4.93 7.88 5.25
CA ASN A 356 5.09 7.56 3.84
C ASN A 356 6.48 7.98 3.38
N VAL A 357 7.27 7.04 2.86
CA VAL A 357 8.67 7.28 2.50
C VAL A 357 8.86 7.15 1.00
N CYS A 358 9.47 8.17 0.38
CA CYS A 358 9.96 8.17 -0.99
C CYS A 358 11.41 8.66 -1.07
N CYS A 359 12.14 8.23 -2.10
CA CYS A 359 13.53 8.60 -2.32
C CYS A 359 13.79 9.00 -3.77
N GLU A 360 14.78 9.87 -4.01
CA GLU A 360 15.41 9.92 -5.33
C GLU A 360 16.12 8.59 -5.61
N PRO A 361 16.05 8.06 -6.85
CA PRO A 361 16.61 6.75 -7.20
C PRO A 361 18.12 6.81 -7.38
N LYS A 362 18.82 7.35 -6.41
CA LYS A 362 20.28 7.42 -6.38
C LYS A 362 20.82 7.01 -5.01
N PHE A 363 21.89 6.24 -5.00
CA PHE A 363 22.62 5.92 -3.78
C PHE A 363 23.50 7.09 -3.35
N GLU A 364 23.73 7.21 -2.05
CA GLU A 364 24.74 8.12 -1.54
C GLU A 364 26.09 7.82 -2.22
N ARG A 365 26.79 8.86 -2.69
CA ARG A 365 28.10 8.68 -3.33
C ARG A 365 29.04 8.01 -2.32
N ARG A 366 29.73 6.95 -2.76
CA ARG A 366 30.73 6.24 -1.97
C ARG A 366 31.84 7.22 -1.53
N GLY A 367 31.71 7.81 -0.37
CA GLY A 367 32.66 8.77 0.13
C GLY A 367 33.10 8.53 1.58
N PHE A 368 32.20 8.09 2.44
CA PHE A 368 32.53 8.13 3.86
C PHE A 368 32.32 6.82 4.65
N PHE A 369 31.43 5.89 4.29
CA PHE A 369 31.11 4.77 5.18
C PHE A 369 30.78 3.43 4.53
N HIS A 370 30.78 3.34 3.21
CA HIS A 370 30.54 2.08 2.48
C HIS A 370 31.80 1.66 1.71
N ARG A 371 32.74 1.05 2.39
CA ARG A 371 33.77 0.21 1.78
C ARG A 371 33.69 -1.18 2.37
#